data_d5c839fb96869b52bd384394ccce12b8
#
_entry.id   d5c839fb96869b52bd384394ccce12b8
#
_cell.length_a   1.000
_cell.length_b   1.000
_cell.length_c   1.000
_cell.angle_alpha   90.00
_cell.angle_beta   90.00
_cell.angle_gamma   90.00
#
_symmetry.space_group_name_H-M   'P 1'
#
loop_
_entity.id
_entity.type
_entity.pdbx_description
1 polymer ?
#
loop_
_entity_poly.entity_id
_entity_poly.type
_entity_poly.pdbx_seq_one_letter_code
_entity_poly.pdbx_strand_id
1 'polypeptide(L)'
;MVSNYDYVTGVMGLDRQMIINTPKILTARQYRLRSRHQFLLHRGAAEYDPARPGYVSLADLIDDTDEWWCAKVARTTVQEYDDFLRSIWDVG
;
A
#
# COMPACT_ATOMS: atom_id res chain seq x y z
N MET A 1 -16.50 -4.83 -9.85
CA MET A 1 -15.16 -4.90 -9.22
C MET A 1 -14.36 -3.65 -9.58
N VAL A 2 -13.79 -3.00 -8.59
CA VAL A 2 -13.00 -1.78 -8.82
C VAL A 2 -11.62 -2.17 -9.34
N SER A 3 -11.19 -1.57 -10.45
CA SER A 3 -9.87 -1.84 -11.01
C SER A 3 -8.78 -1.19 -10.15
N ASN A 4 -7.52 -1.63 -10.32
CA ASN A 4 -6.41 -0.99 -9.63
C ASN A 4 -6.31 0.49 -10.01
N TYR A 5 -6.58 0.82 -11.27
CA TYR A 5 -6.55 2.22 -11.71
C TYR A 5 -7.53 3.07 -10.90
N ASP A 6 -8.77 2.60 -10.76
CA ASP A 6 -9.78 3.33 -10.00
C ASP A 6 -9.38 3.45 -8.52
N TYR A 7 -8.80 2.40 -7.96
CA TYR A 7 -8.38 2.43 -6.56
C TYR A 7 -7.22 3.40 -6.34
N VAL A 8 -6.19 3.34 -7.19
CA VAL A 8 -5.00 4.19 -6.98
C VAL A 8 -5.29 5.65 -7.26
N THR A 9 -6.22 5.97 -8.15
CA THR A 9 -6.59 7.36 -8.43
C THR A 9 -7.62 7.91 -7.44
N GLY A 10 -8.62 7.11 -7.08
CA GLY A 10 -9.73 7.55 -6.24
C GLY A 10 -9.46 7.42 -4.75
N VAL A 11 -8.90 6.30 -4.32
CA VAL A 11 -8.68 6.04 -2.89
C VAL A 11 -7.29 6.50 -2.45
N MET A 12 -6.26 6.14 -3.21
CA MET A 12 -4.88 6.51 -2.87
C MET A 12 -4.50 7.92 -3.30
N GLY A 13 -5.27 8.52 -4.21
CA GLY A 13 -5.03 9.89 -4.65
C GLY A 13 -3.79 10.07 -5.49
N LEU A 14 -3.33 9.03 -6.18
CA LEU A 14 -2.14 9.12 -7.02
C LEU A 14 -2.44 9.90 -8.30
N ASP A 15 -1.51 10.73 -8.73
CA ASP A 15 -1.66 11.43 -9.99
C ASP A 15 -1.17 10.57 -11.16
N ARG A 16 -1.45 11.06 -12.38
CA ARG A 16 -1.11 10.32 -13.59
C ARG A 16 0.38 10.05 -13.72
N GLN A 17 1.21 11.02 -13.34
CA GLN A 17 2.66 10.90 -13.47
C GLN A 17 3.21 9.81 -12.55
N MET A 18 2.68 9.70 -11.36
CA MET A 18 3.09 8.65 -10.42
C MET A 18 2.77 7.26 -10.98
N ILE A 19 1.61 7.12 -11.63
CA ILE A 19 1.21 5.85 -12.24
C ILE A 19 2.12 5.53 -13.44
N ILE A 20 2.43 6.51 -14.25
CA ILE A 20 3.33 6.34 -15.42
C ILE A 20 4.72 5.90 -14.95
N ASN A 21 5.22 6.47 -13.86
CA ASN A 21 6.55 6.15 -13.33
C ASN A 21 6.60 4.74 -12.72
N THR A 22 5.48 4.21 -12.25
CA THR A 22 5.41 2.86 -11.69
C THR A 22 4.18 2.13 -12.23
N PRO A 23 4.19 1.79 -13.54
CA PRO A 23 3.01 1.18 -14.15
C PRO A 23 2.63 -0.18 -13.56
N LYS A 24 3.55 -0.89 -12.96
CA LYS A 24 3.27 -2.20 -12.36
C LYS A 24 2.27 -2.11 -11.21
N ILE A 25 1.99 -0.91 -10.68
CA ILE A 25 0.97 -0.75 -9.66
C ILE A 25 -0.43 -1.13 -10.19
N LEU A 26 -0.64 -1.02 -11.50
CA LEU A 26 -1.91 -1.37 -12.11
C LEU A 26 -2.10 -2.88 -12.25
N THR A 27 -1.01 -3.65 -12.19
CA THR A 27 -1.05 -5.11 -12.31
C THR A 27 -0.78 -5.81 -10.99
N ALA A 28 -0.56 -5.07 -9.91
CA ALA A 28 -0.34 -5.63 -8.59
C ALA A 28 -1.61 -6.35 -8.10
N ARG A 29 -1.44 -7.33 -7.23
CA ARG A 29 -2.58 -8.01 -6.62
C ARG A 29 -3.39 -7.03 -5.80
N GLN A 30 -4.68 -6.97 -6.06
CA GLN A 30 -5.57 -6.01 -5.39
C GLN A 30 -5.55 -6.19 -3.87
N TYR A 31 -5.56 -7.43 -3.40
CA TYR A 31 -5.53 -7.70 -1.96
C TYR A 31 -4.27 -7.11 -1.32
N ARG A 32 -3.11 -7.35 -1.93
CA ARG A 32 -1.84 -6.84 -1.41
C ARG A 32 -1.81 -5.31 -1.42
N LEU A 33 -2.20 -4.71 -2.53
CA LEU A 33 -2.21 -3.25 -2.68
C LEU A 33 -3.10 -2.59 -1.64
N ARG A 34 -4.32 -3.06 -1.53
CA ARG A 34 -5.31 -2.48 -0.61
C ARG A 34 -4.92 -2.71 0.85
N SER A 35 -4.48 -3.91 1.18
CA SER A 35 -4.09 -4.24 2.55
C SER A 35 -2.95 -3.36 3.03
N ARG A 36 -1.91 -3.23 2.21
CA ARG A 36 -0.75 -2.43 2.58
C ARG A 36 -1.07 -0.95 2.67
N HIS A 37 -1.87 -0.44 1.73
CA HIS A 37 -2.30 0.96 1.77
C HIS A 37 -3.14 1.25 3.02
N GLN A 38 -4.11 0.39 3.33
CA GLN A 38 -4.95 0.57 4.51
C GLN A 38 -4.13 0.53 5.81
N PHE A 39 -3.14 -0.36 5.88
CA PHE A 39 -2.28 -0.43 7.05
C PHE A 39 -1.47 0.85 7.22
N LEU A 40 -0.92 1.39 6.13
CA LEU A 40 -0.18 2.64 6.18
C LEU A 40 -1.08 3.81 6.59
N LEU A 41 -2.32 3.85 6.11
CA LEU A 41 -3.30 4.85 6.54
C LEU A 41 -3.56 4.75 8.04
N HIS A 42 -3.71 3.54 8.55
CA HIS A 42 -3.94 3.29 9.97
C HIS A 42 -2.80 3.83 10.83
N ARG A 43 -1.57 3.72 10.34
CA ARG A 43 -0.39 4.19 11.05
C ARG A 43 -0.04 5.65 10.76
N GLY A 44 -0.80 6.31 9.89
CA GLY A 44 -0.51 7.69 9.48
C GLY A 44 0.73 7.82 8.62
N ALA A 45 1.08 6.76 7.89
CA ALA A 45 2.31 6.70 7.08
C ALA A 45 2.04 6.55 5.59
N ALA A 46 0.81 6.78 5.13
CA ALA A 46 0.43 6.62 3.72
C ALA A 46 0.80 7.87 2.91
N GLU A 47 2.08 8.09 2.73
CA GLU A 47 2.61 9.22 1.97
C GLU A 47 3.39 8.69 0.78
N TYR A 48 2.97 9.05 -0.43
CA TYR A 48 3.58 8.54 -1.67
C TYR A 48 4.28 9.63 -2.48
N ASP A 49 4.20 10.89 -2.07
CA ASP A 49 4.83 12.01 -2.76
C ASP A 49 6.32 12.03 -2.44
N PRO A 50 7.22 11.81 -3.45
CA PRO A 50 8.67 11.79 -3.19
C PRO A 50 9.22 13.12 -2.69
N ALA A 51 8.47 14.21 -2.85
CA ALA A 51 8.89 15.51 -2.34
C ALA A 51 8.69 15.66 -0.84
N ARG A 52 7.99 14.70 -0.20
CA ARG A 52 7.72 14.76 1.24
C ARG A 52 8.59 13.79 2.01
N PRO A 53 9.02 14.15 3.23
CA PRO A 53 9.81 13.23 4.05
C PRO A 53 8.98 12.03 4.48
N GLY A 54 9.62 10.87 4.55
CA GLY A 54 8.95 9.65 4.99
C GLY A 54 8.06 9.01 3.94
N TYR A 55 8.16 9.42 2.68
CA TYR A 55 7.34 8.84 1.63
C TYR A 55 7.66 7.36 1.40
N VAL A 56 6.67 6.63 0.91
CA VAL A 56 6.81 5.22 0.53
C VAL A 56 6.79 5.15 -0.99
N SER A 57 7.82 4.53 -1.58
CA SER A 57 7.86 4.30 -3.02
C SER A 57 6.74 3.34 -3.42
N LEU A 58 6.07 3.62 -4.56
CA LEU A 58 5.03 2.71 -5.06
C LEU A 58 5.58 1.33 -5.37
N ALA A 59 6.82 1.25 -5.84
CA ALA A 59 7.47 -0.05 -6.06
C ALA A 59 7.63 -0.80 -4.74
N ASP A 60 8.06 -0.13 -3.70
CA ASP A 60 8.22 -0.75 -2.38
C ASP A 60 6.87 -1.16 -1.79
N LEU A 61 5.81 -0.43 -2.10
CA LEU A 61 4.47 -0.74 -1.60
C LEU A 61 3.99 -2.10 -2.08
N ILE A 62 4.30 -2.47 -3.32
CA ILE A 62 3.74 -3.66 -3.97
C ILE A 62 4.72 -4.82 -4.13
N ASP A 63 6.01 -4.60 -3.88
CA ASP A 63 7.05 -5.61 -4.06
C ASP A 63 7.33 -6.38 -2.78
N ASP A 64 7.99 -7.52 -2.96
CA ASP A 64 8.60 -8.32 -1.91
C ASP A 64 7.61 -9.00 -0.95
N THR A 65 8.16 -9.74 0.01
CA THR A 65 7.36 -10.49 0.97
C THR A 65 6.79 -9.55 2.05
N ASP A 66 5.79 -10.05 2.76
CA ASP A 66 5.21 -9.30 3.87
C ASP A 66 6.23 -9.06 4.98
N GLU A 67 7.14 -10.00 5.23
CA GLU A 67 8.19 -9.85 6.23
C GLU A 67 9.10 -8.68 5.89
N TRP A 68 9.57 -8.62 4.64
CA TRP A 68 10.43 -7.53 4.21
C TRP A 68 9.68 -6.19 4.27
N TRP A 69 8.46 -6.18 3.76
CA TRP A 69 7.65 -4.97 3.72
C TRP A 69 7.37 -4.43 5.12
N CYS A 70 7.00 -5.30 6.05
CA CYS A 70 6.74 -4.90 7.42
C CYS A 70 8.01 -4.34 8.09
N ALA A 71 9.14 -4.98 7.86
CA ALA A 71 10.38 -4.56 8.50
C ALA A 71 10.96 -3.27 7.91
N LYS A 72 10.89 -3.11 6.59
CA LYS A 72 11.59 -2.02 5.90
C LYS A 72 10.70 -0.84 5.53
N VAL A 73 9.44 -1.09 5.21
CA VAL A 73 8.52 -0.04 4.75
C VAL A 73 7.62 0.42 5.89
N ALA A 74 6.85 -0.49 6.46
CA ALA A 74 5.91 -0.15 7.52
C ALA A 74 6.57 -0.02 8.90
N ARG A 75 7.77 -0.55 9.06
CA ARG A 75 8.52 -0.53 10.32
C ARG A 75 7.73 -1.12 11.46
N THR A 76 7.22 -2.31 11.22
CA THR A 76 6.36 -3.02 12.17
C THR A 76 6.68 -4.51 12.13
N THR A 77 5.92 -5.31 12.87
CA THR A 77 6.05 -6.77 12.84
C THR A 77 4.98 -7.37 11.94
N VAL A 78 5.24 -8.58 11.43
CA VAL A 78 4.25 -9.31 10.65
C VAL A 78 3.01 -9.59 11.51
N GLN A 79 3.19 -9.83 12.81
CA GLN A 79 2.08 -10.08 13.72
C GLN A 79 1.14 -8.88 13.80
N GLU A 80 1.67 -7.67 13.93
CA GLU A 80 0.84 -6.46 13.96
C GLU A 80 0.08 -6.28 12.65
N TYR A 81 0.74 -6.53 11.53
CA TYR A 81 0.14 -6.43 10.21
C TYR A 81 -1.00 -7.45 10.07
N ASP A 82 -0.75 -8.71 10.45
CA ASP A 82 -1.76 -9.75 10.40
C ASP A 82 -2.97 -9.42 11.28
N ASP A 83 -2.73 -8.92 12.48
CA ASP A 83 -3.81 -8.54 13.39
C ASP A 83 -4.66 -7.43 12.78
N PHE A 84 -4.03 -6.45 12.13
CA PHE A 84 -4.76 -5.40 11.44
C PHE A 84 -5.59 -5.95 10.29
N LEU A 85 -5.02 -6.87 9.48
CA LEU A 85 -5.75 -7.46 8.36
C LEU A 85 -6.97 -8.25 8.83
N ARG A 86 -6.86 -8.97 9.94
CA ARG A 86 -8.02 -9.66 10.51
C ARG A 86 -9.10 -8.68 10.92
N SER A 87 -8.71 -7.52 11.42
CA SER A 87 -9.64 -6.49 11.84
C SER A 87 -10.43 -5.91 10.66
N ILE A 88 -9.80 -5.72 9.51
CA ILE A 88 -10.47 -5.07 8.38
C ILE A 88 -11.07 -6.06 7.37
N TRP A 89 -10.52 -7.28 7.27
CA TRP A 89 -10.96 -8.27 6.29
C TRP A 89 -11.82 -9.38 6.88
N ASP A 90 -11.70 -9.61 8.19
CA ASP A 90 -12.50 -10.62 8.87
C ASP A 90 -13.85 -10.02 9.27
N VAL A 91 -14.84 -10.25 8.42
CA VAL A 91 -16.20 -9.75 8.62
C VAL A 91 -17.11 -10.83 9.18
N GLY A 92 -16.53 -11.93 9.61
CA GLY A 92 -17.24 -13.09 10.10
C GLY A 92 -18.00 -12.91 11.38
#